data_0c66e92d4ed708554db98f347b7daf13
#
_entry.id   0c66e92d4ed708554db98f347b7daf13
#
_cell.length_a   1.000
_cell.length_b   1.000
_cell.length_c   1.000
_cell.angle_alpha   90.00
_cell.angle_beta   90.00
_cell.angle_gamma   90.00
#
_symmetry.space_group_name_H-M   'P 1'
#
loop_
_entity.id
_entity.type
_entity.pdbx_description
1 polymer ?
#
loop_
_entity_poly.entity_id
_entity_poly.type
_entity_poly.pdbx_seq_one_letter_code
_entity_poly.pdbx_strand_id
1 'polypeptide(L)'
;VGNEARPSGRHEMPLETVLHYAHDYYDNGANVLTLMITVDYDFEKFLRYIEAAHKELPDFPIMANMGDFDLSMARELKAAGAGSVYHAIRMGEGEINNLSVGARVKTIEAAHEAGLKVSTCTELIRPGLRAEDIVAALEREVSLEPESGFAGGFIAVPGTKMFDAPRYSWSKIGIFGNILRLLTPEGKMPFGSGNHSW
;
A
#
# COMPACT_ATOMS: atom_id res chain seq x y z
N VAL A 1 -11.05 1.57 -2.38
CA VAL A 1 -12.13 0.95 -3.15
C VAL A 1 -13.18 0.56 -2.13
N GLY A 2 -14.38 1.18 -2.25
CA GLY A 2 -15.41 1.00 -1.24
C GLY A 2 -15.83 -0.46 -1.09
N ASN A 3 -16.01 -0.88 0.14
CA ASN A 3 -16.47 -2.22 0.54
C ASN A 3 -17.89 -2.57 0.03
N GLU A 4 -18.50 -1.69 -0.75
CA GLU A 4 -19.90 -1.83 -1.14
C GLU A 4 -20.12 -2.75 -2.35
N ALA A 5 -19.08 -3.15 -3.05
CA ALA A 5 -19.28 -3.66 -4.39
C ALA A 5 -19.16 -5.17 -4.57
N ARG A 6 -18.48 -5.94 -3.68
CA ARG A 6 -18.28 -7.37 -3.97
C ARG A 6 -18.11 -8.22 -2.72
N PRO A 7 -18.83 -9.35 -2.59
CA PRO A 7 -18.60 -10.33 -1.52
C PRO A 7 -17.14 -10.79 -1.55
N SER A 8 -16.50 -10.88 -0.39
CA SER A 8 -15.18 -11.49 -0.22
C SER A 8 -15.15 -12.88 -0.86
N GLY A 9 -14.04 -13.25 -1.46
CA GLY A 9 -13.85 -14.54 -2.12
C GLY A 9 -14.32 -14.65 -3.58
N ARG A 10 -15.06 -13.67 -4.11
CA ARG A 10 -15.56 -13.74 -5.50
C ARG A 10 -14.47 -13.58 -6.58
N HIS A 11 -13.31 -13.07 -6.19
CA HIS A 11 -12.16 -12.82 -7.07
C HIS A 11 -10.86 -13.37 -6.48
N GLU A 12 -10.96 -14.30 -5.55
CA GLU A 12 -9.79 -14.97 -5.03
C GLU A 12 -9.15 -15.81 -6.13
N MET A 13 -7.86 -15.63 -6.34
CA MET A 13 -7.09 -16.50 -7.21
C MET A 13 -6.71 -17.77 -6.44
N PRO A 14 -6.87 -18.97 -7.03
CA PRO A 14 -6.29 -20.17 -6.49
C PRO A 14 -4.77 -20.05 -6.30
N LEU A 15 -4.23 -20.71 -5.28
CA LEU A 15 -2.80 -20.65 -4.98
C LEU A 15 -1.92 -20.99 -6.18
N GLU A 16 -2.26 -22.05 -6.92
CA GLU A 16 -1.56 -22.44 -8.14
C GLU A 16 -1.50 -21.34 -9.20
N THR A 17 -2.58 -20.57 -9.33
CA THR A 17 -2.62 -19.41 -10.26
C THR A 17 -1.71 -18.29 -9.77
N VAL A 18 -1.69 -18.01 -8.45
CA VAL A 18 -0.80 -17.01 -7.86
C VAL A 18 0.66 -17.40 -8.06
N LEU A 19 1.01 -18.65 -7.84
CA LEU A 19 2.37 -19.15 -8.03
C LEU A 19 2.78 -19.09 -9.51
N HIS A 20 1.89 -19.45 -10.43
CA HIS A 20 2.14 -19.32 -11.86
C HIS A 20 2.48 -17.87 -12.24
N TYR A 21 1.67 -16.89 -11.80
CA TYR A 21 1.97 -15.48 -12.06
C TYR A 21 3.22 -14.99 -11.34
N ALA A 22 3.52 -15.51 -10.14
CA ALA A 22 4.74 -15.16 -9.43
C ALA A 22 5.99 -15.55 -10.23
N HIS A 23 6.01 -16.75 -10.81
CA HIS A 23 7.08 -17.19 -11.72
C HIS A 23 7.14 -16.31 -12.98
N ASP A 24 6.01 -16.07 -13.62
CA ASP A 24 5.96 -15.24 -14.83
C ASP A 24 6.51 -13.83 -14.56
N TYR A 25 6.14 -13.19 -13.46
CA TYR A 25 6.68 -11.89 -13.07
C TYR A 25 8.18 -11.94 -12.76
N TYR A 26 8.63 -12.95 -12.02
CA TYR A 26 10.04 -13.13 -11.67
C TYR A 26 10.91 -13.30 -12.92
N ASP A 27 10.51 -14.17 -13.83
CA ASP A 27 11.22 -14.46 -15.07
C ASP A 27 11.25 -13.26 -16.03
N ASN A 28 10.25 -12.39 -15.95
CA ASN A 28 10.18 -11.13 -16.70
C ASN A 28 10.80 -9.93 -15.97
N GLY A 29 11.53 -10.15 -14.88
CA GLY A 29 12.38 -9.16 -14.23
C GLY A 29 11.63 -8.23 -13.25
N ALA A 30 10.49 -8.62 -12.72
CA ALA A 30 9.85 -7.89 -11.63
C ALA A 30 10.72 -7.90 -10.37
N ASN A 31 10.75 -6.80 -9.64
CA ASN A 31 11.61 -6.63 -8.45
C ASN A 31 10.93 -7.03 -7.13
N VAL A 32 9.61 -7.17 -7.13
CA VAL A 32 8.82 -7.49 -5.94
C VAL A 32 7.49 -8.13 -6.34
N LEU A 33 7.08 -9.16 -5.61
CA LEU A 33 5.76 -9.74 -5.69
C LEU A 33 4.85 -9.08 -4.63
N THR A 34 3.83 -8.35 -5.05
CA THR A 34 2.84 -7.82 -4.12
C THR A 34 1.63 -8.75 -4.04
N LEU A 35 1.41 -9.33 -2.87
CA LEU A 35 0.20 -10.09 -2.55
C LEU A 35 -0.77 -9.21 -1.77
N MET A 36 -2.00 -9.09 -2.27
CA MET A 36 -3.00 -8.17 -1.73
C MET A 36 -4.28 -8.90 -1.34
N ILE A 37 -4.79 -8.57 -0.16
CA ILE A 37 -6.08 -9.07 0.36
C ILE A 37 -6.97 -7.93 0.82
N THR A 38 -8.27 -8.20 0.94
CA THR A 38 -9.23 -7.30 1.58
C THR A 38 -9.17 -7.42 3.11
N VAL A 39 -9.74 -6.43 3.79
CA VAL A 39 -9.74 -6.31 5.27
C VAL A 39 -10.36 -7.53 5.97
N ASP A 40 -11.34 -8.16 5.35
CA ASP A 40 -12.12 -9.29 5.86
C ASP A 40 -11.64 -10.67 5.36
N TYR A 41 -10.44 -10.72 4.74
CA TYR A 41 -9.87 -11.97 4.25
C TYR A 41 -9.26 -12.78 5.40
N ASP A 42 -9.27 -14.10 5.26
CA ASP A 42 -8.67 -15.04 6.21
C ASP A 42 -7.14 -14.86 6.25
N PHE A 43 -6.64 -14.39 7.39
CA PHE A 43 -5.23 -14.07 7.59
C PHE A 43 -4.34 -15.33 7.53
N GLU A 44 -4.78 -16.44 8.14
CA GLU A 44 -4.04 -17.71 8.09
C GLU A 44 -3.91 -18.23 6.66
N LYS A 45 -4.97 -18.05 5.88
CA LYS A 45 -4.92 -18.40 4.46
C LYS A 45 -3.96 -17.50 3.71
N PHE A 46 -3.91 -16.22 4.01
CA PHE A 46 -2.96 -15.29 3.41
C PHE A 46 -1.51 -15.66 3.72
N LEU A 47 -1.20 -16.04 4.97
CA LEU A 47 0.12 -16.54 5.36
C LEU A 47 0.54 -17.72 4.51
N ARG A 48 -0.35 -18.70 4.30
CA ARG A 48 -0.05 -19.88 3.44
C ARG A 48 0.30 -19.50 2.01
N TYR A 49 -0.29 -18.45 1.45
CA TYR A 49 0.07 -17.93 0.11
C TYR A 49 1.47 -17.32 0.10
N ILE A 50 1.81 -16.54 1.13
CA ILE A 50 3.14 -15.95 1.29
C ILE A 50 4.19 -17.04 1.46
N GLU A 51 3.97 -18.01 2.35
CA GLU A 51 4.86 -19.15 2.59
C GLU A 51 5.12 -19.96 1.32
N ALA A 52 4.07 -20.27 0.57
CA ALA A 52 4.19 -21.02 -0.68
C ALA A 52 5.00 -20.25 -1.73
N ALA A 53 4.72 -18.95 -1.91
CA ALA A 53 5.46 -18.12 -2.84
C ALA A 53 6.94 -17.95 -2.43
N HIS A 54 7.21 -17.74 -1.14
CA HIS A 54 8.56 -17.62 -0.62
C HIS A 54 9.35 -18.94 -0.76
N LYS A 55 8.70 -20.07 -0.55
CA LYS A 55 9.32 -21.40 -0.71
C LYS A 55 9.73 -21.68 -2.16
N GLU A 56 8.90 -21.31 -3.13
CA GLU A 56 9.20 -21.53 -4.55
C GLU A 56 10.18 -20.50 -5.12
N LEU A 57 10.11 -19.25 -4.66
CA LEU A 57 10.90 -18.13 -5.15
C LEU A 57 11.56 -17.39 -3.97
N PRO A 58 12.53 -17.99 -3.26
CA PRO A 58 13.10 -17.43 -2.04
C PRO A 58 13.83 -16.10 -2.25
N ASP A 59 14.33 -15.85 -3.46
CA ASP A 59 15.03 -14.62 -3.85
C ASP A 59 14.08 -13.53 -4.39
N PHE A 60 12.79 -13.83 -4.53
CA PHE A 60 11.80 -12.85 -4.97
C PHE A 60 11.16 -12.15 -3.77
N PRO A 61 11.48 -10.87 -3.52
CA PRO A 61 10.94 -10.16 -2.36
C PRO A 61 9.41 -10.13 -2.39
N ILE A 62 8.78 -10.45 -1.27
CA ILE A 62 7.32 -10.42 -1.12
C ILE A 62 6.90 -9.19 -0.32
N MET A 63 5.94 -8.44 -0.85
CA MET A 63 5.25 -7.33 -0.19
C MET A 63 3.82 -7.74 0.13
N ALA A 64 3.45 -7.72 1.40
CA ALA A 64 2.08 -7.95 1.84
C ALA A 64 1.28 -6.63 1.82
N ASN A 65 0.09 -6.65 1.23
CA ASN A 65 -0.84 -5.51 1.23
C ASN A 65 -2.18 -5.95 1.81
N MET A 66 -2.49 -5.48 3.01
CA MET A 66 -3.68 -5.88 3.76
C MET A 66 -4.22 -4.73 4.62
N GLY A 67 -5.30 -4.98 5.36
CA GLY A 67 -5.85 -4.07 6.35
C GLY A 67 -4.91 -3.81 7.53
N ASP A 68 -5.41 -3.14 8.58
CA ASP A 68 -4.64 -2.92 9.79
C ASP A 68 -4.31 -4.26 10.48
N PHE A 69 -3.13 -4.33 11.08
CA PHE A 69 -2.63 -5.50 11.81
C PHE A 69 -1.80 -5.06 13.03
N ASP A 70 -1.67 -5.96 13.98
CA ASP A 70 -0.87 -5.77 15.17
C ASP A 70 0.55 -6.37 15.05
N LEU A 71 1.33 -6.24 16.11
CA LEU A 71 2.70 -6.75 16.16
C LEU A 71 2.78 -8.28 16.04
N SER A 72 1.79 -9.03 16.56
CA SER A 72 1.77 -10.49 16.41
C SER A 72 1.64 -10.88 14.95
N MET A 73 0.65 -10.30 14.28
CA MET A 73 0.42 -10.51 12.85
C MET A 73 1.62 -10.05 12.00
N ALA A 74 2.26 -8.94 12.36
CA ALA A 74 3.47 -8.47 11.68
C ALA A 74 4.63 -9.49 11.78
N ARG A 75 4.82 -10.11 12.94
CA ARG A 75 5.82 -11.17 13.15
C ARG A 75 5.49 -12.43 12.36
N GLU A 76 4.22 -12.79 12.26
CA GLU A 76 3.76 -13.93 11.46
C GLU A 76 3.96 -13.69 9.96
N LEU A 77 3.65 -12.48 9.45
CA LEU A 77 3.97 -12.09 8.08
C LEU A 77 5.47 -12.24 7.79
N LYS A 78 6.31 -11.76 8.72
CA LYS A 78 7.77 -11.88 8.59
C LYS A 78 8.23 -13.33 8.58
N ALA A 79 7.69 -14.14 9.48
CA ALA A 79 8.00 -15.58 9.56
C ALA A 79 7.57 -16.35 8.31
N ALA A 80 6.44 -15.97 7.71
CA ALA A 80 5.95 -16.54 6.45
C ALA A 80 6.82 -16.19 5.22
N GLY A 81 7.73 -15.22 5.34
CA GLY A 81 8.63 -14.79 4.27
C GLY A 81 8.33 -13.45 3.65
N ALA A 82 7.38 -12.67 4.17
CA ALA A 82 7.20 -11.29 3.73
C ALA A 82 8.42 -10.46 4.12
N GLY A 83 8.96 -9.72 3.15
CA GLY A 83 10.06 -8.78 3.36
C GLY A 83 9.58 -7.37 3.66
N SER A 84 8.38 -7.04 3.19
CA SER A 84 7.80 -5.71 3.29
C SER A 84 6.28 -5.73 3.35
N VAL A 85 5.72 -4.60 3.77
CA VAL A 85 4.29 -4.33 3.72
C VAL A 85 4.01 -3.02 2.97
N TYR A 86 2.87 -2.96 2.28
CA TYR A 86 2.32 -1.69 1.81
C TYR A 86 1.22 -1.27 2.76
N HIS A 87 1.37 -0.09 3.37
CA HIS A 87 0.36 0.42 4.27
C HIS A 87 0.31 1.95 4.21
N ALA A 88 -0.75 2.50 3.62
CA ALA A 88 -0.89 3.92 3.35
C ALA A 88 -1.88 4.60 4.29
N ILE A 89 -1.64 5.89 4.57
CA ILE A 89 -2.58 6.77 5.26
C ILE A 89 -3.10 7.76 4.22
N ARG A 90 -4.32 7.54 3.76
CA ARG A 90 -4.93 8.31 2.68
C ARG A 90 -5.43 9.66 3.13
N MET A 91 -5.44 10.62 2.21
CA MET A 91 -6.07 11.93 2.45
C MET A 91 -7.56 11.77 2.79
N GLY A 92 -7.96 12.27 3.95
CA GLY A 92 -9.33 12.21 4.44
C GLY A 92 -9.72 10.89 5.14
N GLU A 93 -8.78 10.01 5.45
CA GLU A 93 -9.07 8.87 6.33
C GLU A 93 -9.60 9.34 7.69
N GLY A 94 -10.64 8.66 8.18
CA GLY A 94 -11.38 9.06 9.39
C GLY A 94 -12.50 10.08 9.14
N GLU A 95 -12.48 10.79 8.01
CA GLU A 95 -13.52 11.75 7.60
C GLU A 95 -14.40 11.20 6.47
N ILE A 96 -13.79 10.64 5.43
CA ILE A 96 -14.49 10.09 4.28
C ILE A 96 -14.79 8.58 4.40
N ASN A 97 -14.20 7.95 5.37
CA ASN A 97 -14.38 6.53 5.71
C ASN A 97 -14.23 6.32 7.22
N ASN A 98 -14.45 5.09 7.69
CA ASN A 98 -14.37 4.73 9.11
C ASN A 98 -12.97 4.23 9.53
N LEU A 99 -11.93 4.48 8.72
CA LEU A 99 -10.58 4.05 9.05
C LEU A 99 -9.91 5.06 9.98
N SER A 100 -9.24 4.57 11.01
CA SER A 100 -8.55 5.41 11.99
C SER A 100 -7.11 5.68 11.54
N VAL A 101 -6.74 6.95 11.38
CA VAL A 101 -5.34 7.35 11.14
C VAL A 101 -4.42 6.81 12.23
N GLY A 102 -4.86 6.85 13.50
CA GLY A 102 -4.07 6.32 14.62
C GLY A 102 -3.87 4.78 14.55
N ALA A 103 -4.86 4.03 14.04
CA ALA A 103 -4.69 2.59 13.82
C ALA A 103 -3.67 2.32 12.70
N ARG A 104 -3.73 3.10 11.61
CA ARG A 104 -2.75 3.02 10.51
C ARG A 104 -1.32 3.26 10.98
N VAL A 105 -1.11 4.30 11.79
CA VAL A 105 0.22 4.60 12.38
C VAL A 105 0.71 3.41 13.21
N LYS A 106 -0.12 2.87 14.10
CA LYS A 106 0.24 1.70 14.92
C LYS A 106 0.59 0.48 14.08
N THR A 107 -0.08 0.26 12.97
CA THR A 107 0.23 -0.83 12.03
C THR A 107 1.62 -0.64 11.40
N ILE A 108 1.98 0.59 11.02
CA ILE A 108 3.31 0.91 10.49
C ILE A 108 4.39 0.70 11.56
N GLU A 109 4.14 1.17 12.80
CA GLU A 109 5.03 0.95 13.93
C GLU A 109 5.24 -0.55 14.21
N ALA A 110 4.16 -1.35 14.20
CA ALA A 110 4.22 -2.79 14.35
C ALA A 110 5.03 -3.49 13.25
N ALA A 111 4.89 -3.03 12.01
CA ALA A 111 5.69 -3.54 10.88
C ALA A 111 7.19 -3.28 11.10
N HIS A 112 7.57 -2.06 11.47
CA HIS A 112 8.96 -1.69 11.78
C HIS A 112 9.52 -2.51 12.95
N GLU A 113 8.75 -2.67 14.04
CA GLU A 113 9.17 -3.47 15.19
C GLU A 113 9.39 -4.95 14.84
N ALA A 114 8.59 -5.49 13.92
CA ALA A 114 8.76 -6.84 13.40
C ALA A 114 9.91 -6.97 12.38
N GLY A 115 10.57 -5.86 11.99
CA GLY A 115 11.65 -5.84 11.00
C GLY A 115 11.14 -6.01 9.55
N LEU A 116 9.89 -5.65 9.28
CA LEU A 116 9.35 -5.51 7.94
C LEU A 116 9.68 -4.12 7.39
N LYS A 117 10.04 -4.06 6.11
CA LYS A 117 10.12 -2.79 5.39
C LYS A 117 8.72 -2.25 5.12
N VAL A 118 8.56 -0.93 5.13
CA VAL A 118 7.27 -0.29 4.89
C VAL A 118 7.32 0.50 3.59
N SER A 119 6.36 0.24 2.72
CA SER A 119 6.02 1.10 1.59
C SER A 119 4.71 1.81 1.87
N THR A 120 4.65 3.11 1.61
CA THR A 120 3.47 3.93 1.90
C THR A 120 3.11 4.86 0.74
N CYS A 121 2.02 5.59 0.87
CA CYS A 121 1.58 6.56 -0.14
C CYS A 121 0.72 7.66 0.47
N THR A 122 1.03 8.90 0.13
CA THR A 122 0.09 10.01 0.29
C THR A 122 -0.81 10.03 -0.94
N GLU A 123 -1.96 9.40 -0.87
CA GLU A 123 -2.86 9.23 -2.00
C GLU A 123 -4.23 9.87 -1.80
N LEU A 124 -4.98 9.91 -2.89
CA LEU A 124 -6.20 10.66 -3.12
C LEU A 124 -5.97 12.18 -3.17
N ILE A 125 -4.76 12.60 -3.59
CA ILE A 125 -4.47 14.03 -3.81
C ILE A 125 -5.31 14.53 -4.98
N ARG A 126 -6.12 15.57 -4.74
CA ARG A 126 -7.08 16.12 -5.71
C ARG A 126 -7.31 17.61 -5.53
N PRO A 127 -7.86 18.30 -6.52
CA PRO A 127 -8.34 19.68 -6.34
C PRO A 127 -9.38 19.81 -5.22
N GLY A 128 -9.37 20.93 -4.52
CA GLY A 128 -10.27 21.19 -3.40
C GLY A 128 -9.74 20.79 -2.02
N LEU A 129 -8.62 20.07 -1.95
CA LEU A 129 -7.89 19.88 -0.69
C LEU A 129 -7.14 21.18 -0.35
N ARG A 130 -7.07 21.52 0.92
CA ARG A 130 -6.27 22.65 1.40
C ARG A 130 -4.78 22.32 1.26
N ALA A 131 -3.97 23.32 0.95
CA ALA A 131 -2.53 23.10 0.81
C ALA A 131 -1.90 22.61 2.12
N GLU A 132 -2.37 23.14 3.26
CA GLU A 132 -1.89 22.75 4.59
C GLU A 132 -2.16 21.27 4.89
N ASP A 133 -3.30 20.74 4.48
CA ASP A 133 -3.66 19.33 4.70
C ASP A 133 -2.77 18.40 3.84
N ILE A 134 -2.45 18.84 2.61
CA ILE A 134 -1.53 18.09 1.74
C ILE A 134 -0.11 18.09 2.34
N VAL A 135 0.38 19.26 2.80
CA VAL A 135 1.71 19.37 3.42
C VAL A 135 1.77 18.49 4.67
N ALA A 136 0.79 18.59 5.56
CA ALA A 136 0.73 17.77 6.77
C ALA A 136 0.71 16.26 6.47
N ALA A 137 0.05 15.83 5.38
CA ALA A 137 0.05 14.43 4.96
C ALA A 137 1.43 13.99 4.44
N LEU A 138 2.10 14.82 3.64
CA LEU A 138 3.45 14.53 3.14
C LEU A 138 4.49 14.48 4.27
N GLU A 139 4.43 15.44 5.21
CA GLU A 139 5.30 15.45 6.39
C GLU A 139 5.08 14.21 7.27
N ARG A 140 3.82 13.83 7.49
CA ARG A 140 3.49 12.60 8.22
C ARG A 140 4.05 11.37 7.52
N GLU A 141 3.91 11.25 6.19
CA GLU A 141 4.46 10.13 5.44
C GLU A 141 5.97 10.00 5.66
N VAL A 142 6.70 11.11 5.58
CA VAL A 142 8.15 11.11 5.82
C VAL A 142 8.49 10.78 7.27
N SER A 143 7.69 11.26 8.24
CA SER A 143 7.92 11.00 9.68
C SER A 143 7.71 9.55 10.09
N LEU A 144 7.00 8.77 9.29
CA LEU A 144 6.82 7.32 9.50
C LEU A 144 8.03 6.49 9.03
N GLU A 145 9.07 7.15 8.53
CA GLU A 145 10.33 6.54 8.10
C GLU A 145 10.18 5.35 7.13
N PRO A 146 9.32 5.43 6.09
CA PRO A 146 9.15 4.33 5.16
C PRO A 146 10.41 4.10 4.33
N GLU A 147 10.63 2.86 3.88
CA GLU A 147 11.69 2.53 2.92
C GLU A 147 11.35 2.98 1.52
N SER A 148 10.07 3.07 1.18
CA SER A 148 9.61 3.62 -0.10
C SER A 148 8.24 4.28 0.05
N GLY A 149 7.97 5.23 -0.84
CA GLY A 149 6.67 5.89 -0.84
C GLY A 149 6.40 6.62 -2.15
N PHE A 150 5.20 7.13 -2.29
CA PHE A 150 4.84 7.94 -3.46
C PHE A 150 3.64 8.86 -3.18
N ALA A 151 3.52 9.89 -4.01
CA ALA A 151 2.34 10.73 -4.05
C ALA A 151 1.38 10.20 -5.10
N GLY A 152 0.16 9.89 -4.69
CA GLY A 152 -0.89 9.34 -5.55
C GLY A 152 -2.01 10.33 -5.83
N GLY A 153 -2.32 10.54 -7.11
CA GLY A 153 -3.47 11.31 -7.54
C GLY A 153 -4.78 10.53 -7.36
N PHE A 154 -5.86 11.27 -7.13
CA PHE A 154 -7.20 10.70 -7.08
C PHE A 154 -7.65 10.20 -8.46
N ILE A 155 -8.18 8.99 -8.50
CA ILE A 155 -8.83 8.40 -9.67
C ILE A 155 -10.32 8.22 -9.40
N ALA A 156 -11.15 8.77 -10.26
CA ALA A 156 -12.59 8.63 -10.18
C ALA A 156 -13.02 7.24 -10.64
N VAL A 157 -13.69 6.50 -9.75
CA VAL A 157 -14.21 5.17 -10.04
C VAL A 157 -15.72 5.26 -10.26
N PRO A 158 -16.26 4.76 -11.41
CA PRO A 158 -17.69 4.73 -11.66
C PRO A 158 -18.47 4.06 -10.52
N GLY A 159 -19.61 4.63 -10.16
CA GLY A 159 -20.47 4.12 -9.08
C GLY A 159 -20.05 4.49 -7.67
N THR A 160 -19.00 5.28 -7.50
CA THR A 160 -18.60 5.83 -6.19
C THR A 160 -19.11 7.27 -6.01
N LYS A 161 -19.26 7.70 -4.74
CA LYS A 161 -19.69 9.08 -4.39
C LYS A 161 -18.76 10.17 -4.94
N MET A 162 -17.52 9.81 -5.28
CA MET A 162 -16.50 10.74 -5.75
C MET A 162 -16.24 10.64 -7.25
N PHE A 163 -17.12 9.97 -8.00
CA PHE A 163 -16.90 9.78 -9.44
C PHE A 163 -16.74 11.10 -10.22
N ASP A 164 -17.51 12.13 -9.82
CA ASP A 164 -17.47 13.46 -10.46
C ASP A 164 -16.45 14.43 -9.82
N ALA A 165 -15.67 13.96 -8.85
CA ALA A 165 -14.68 14.83 -8.20
C ALA A 165 -13.56 15.21 -9.18
N PRO A 166 -13.10 16.47 -9.16
CA PRO A 166 -12.04 16.93 -10.03
C PRO A 166 -10.71 16.24 -9.74
N ARG A 167 -9.87 16.08 -10.77
CA ARG A 167 -8.56 15.43 -10.72
C ARG A 167 -7.45 16.40 -11.10
N TYR A 168 -6.28 16.21 -10.51
CA TYR A 168 -5.07 16.85 -11.00
C TYR A 168 -4.50 16.13 -12.22
N SER A 169 -3.77 16.86 -13.05
CA SER A 169 -2.94 16.29 -14.11
C SER A 169 -1.77 15.48 -13.51
N TRP A 170 -1.22 14.58 -14.28
CA TRP A 170 -0.03 13.79 -13.91
C TRP A 170 1.15 14.67 -13.51
N SER A 171 1.42 15.74 -14.27
CA SER A 171 2.48 16.68 -13.97
C SER A 171 2.27 17.39 -12.62
N LYS A 172 1.01 17.66 -12.25
CA LYS A 172 0.71 18.24 -10.94
C LYS A 172 0.97 17.25 -9.80
N ILE A 173 0.61 15.98 -9.99
CA ILE A 173 0.92 14.93 -9.00
C ILE A 173 2.44 14.71 -8.89
N GLY A 174 3.17 14.79 -10.00
CA GLY A 174 4.63 14.73 -10.00
C GLY A 174 5.31 15.78 -9.11
N ILE A 175 4.70 16.96 -8.95
CA ILE A 175 5.22 17.98 -8.02
C ILE A 175 5.20 17.47 -6.58
N PHE A 176 4.14 16.78 -6.15
CA PHE A 176 4.05 16.23 -4.79
C PHE A 176 5.06 15.10 -4.57
N GLY A 177 5.28 14.26 -5.58
CA GLY A 177 6.35 13.24 -5.53
C GLY A 177 7.74 13.87 -5.38
N ASN A 178 8.00 14.97 -6.09
CA ASN A 178 9.26 15.71 -5.95
C ASN A 178 9.40 16.35 -4.55
N ILE A 179 8.31 16.85 -3.97
CA ILE A 179 8.32 17.38 -2.60
C ILE A 179 8.68 16.26 -1.61
N LEU A 180 8.05 15.09 -1.70
CA LEU A 180 8.41 13.93 -0.87
C LEU A 180 9.89 13.59 -1.02
N ARG A 181 10.42 13.58 -2.24
CA ARG A 181 11.84 13.31 -2.50
C ARG A 181 12.75 14.32 -1.83
N LEU A 182 12.39 15.59 -1.81
CA LEU A 182 13.19 16.66 -1.16
C LEU A 182 13.12 16.59 0.37
N LEU A 183 11.98 16.11 0.92
CA LEU A 183 11.81 15.94 2.36
C LEU A 183 12.50 14.67 2.88
N THR A 184 12.86 13.74 2.00
CA THR A 184 13.47 12.47 2.38
C THR A 184 14.97 12.63 2.57
N PRO A 185 15.56 12.14 3.67
CA PRO A 185 17.00 12.18 3.89
C PRO A 185 17.79 11.49 2.77
N GLU A 186 19.02 11.96 2.51
CA GLU A 186 19.91 11.33 1.55
C GLU A 186 20.14 9.85 1.90
N GLY A 187 20.14 9.00 0.87
CA GLY A 187 20.36 7.55 1.03
C GLY A 187 19.12 6.73 1.33
N LYS A 188 17.96 7.34 1.64
CA LYS A 188 16.69 6.63 1.68
C LYS A 188 16.01 6.62 0.30
N MET A 189 15.18 5.60 0.07
CA MET A 189 14.62 5.14 -1.20
C MET A 189 13.89 6.23 -2.01
N PRO A 190 13.80 6.05 -3.33
CA PRO A 190 13.10 6.99 -4.19
C PRO A 190 11.61 7.02 -3.87
N PHE A 191 11.11 8.24 -3.66
CA PHE A 191 9.69 8.50 -3.75
C PHE A 191 9.30 8.66 -5.22
N GLY A 192 8.27 7.96 -5.62
CA GLY A 192 7.68 8.08 -6.95
C GLY A 192 6.44 8.97 -6.92
N SER A 193 5.91 9.21 -8.08
CA SER A 193 4.55 9.74 -8.26
C SER A 193 3.81 8.87 -9.25
N GLY A 194 2.56 8.62 -8.99
CA GLY A 194 1.78 7.79 -9.87
C GLY A 194 0.28 8.05 -9.71
N ASN A 195 -0.48 7.70 -10.75
CA ASN A 195 -1.90 7.47 -10.59
C ASN A 195 -2.09 5.97 -10.56
N HIS A 196 -2.71 5.47 -9.54
CA HIS A 196 -3.13 4.09 -9.52
C HIS A 196 -4.44 3.97 -10.29
N SER A 197 -4.37 3.39 -11.48
CA SER A 197 -5.53 2.78 -12.12
C SER A 197 -5.64 1.36 -11.58
N TRP A 198 -6.60 1.15 -10.74
CA TRP A 198 -7.02 -0.19 -10.33
C TRP A 198 -8.27 -0.57 -11.10
#